data_7f1fe1896aba7d1d003d3f1cd63d861f
#
_entry.id   7f1fe1896aba7d1d003d3f1cd63d861f
#
_cell.length_a   1.000
_cell.length_b   1.000
_cell.length_c   1.000
_cell.angle_alpha   90.00
_cell.angle_beta   90.00
_cell.angle_gamma   90.00
#
_symmetry.space_group_name_H-M   'P 1'
#
loop_
_entity.id
_entity.type
_entity.pdbx_description
1 polymer ?
#
loop_
_entity_poly.entity_id
_entity_poly.type
_entity_poly.pdbx_seq_one_letter_code
_entity_poly.pdbx_strand_id
1 'polypeptide(L)'
;MKPRLLAKFCSGRVHYAWVVLAVTFSMTLAVVGVRAAPGVMIVPLQRAFGWNVGMISGAVSLNILLMGLTGPFLTGLMESIGLKRTILLAMLVLVAGTGASSFMTTPWQLYLTWGLMIGVGAGAGAVGMAATVANRWFATRRGLVMGLLTAANATGQLIFLPILASLAQNHGWRSVSIAVTVAVAAMIPVVALLLPERPSDIGLAPYGATEEPISAPRSRNPFAVAIHGLRRGAGSLDFWLLAGSFGICGLSTNGLIGTHLIAYCVDHGIPEVTGAAFLASFGIFNMIGATASGWLTDRVNPRVLLFWVFSLRGLSLVVLPFTAFDVASLSAFALFYGLDWIATVPPTFALTNAVFGRRDGPVMMAWIYAAHQVGGAIAAVGAGAVRGLTGSYMLAFLTSGLACLLASLLVLRIARAPALAVAAE
;
A
#
# COMPACT_ATOMS: atom_id res chain seq x y z
N MET A 1 28.52 12.82 5.01
CA MET A 1 28.33 14.24 5.39
C MET A 1 27.32 14.28 6.54
N LYS A 2 27.61 14.97 7.66
CA LYS A 2 26.65 14.99 8.79
C LYS A 2 25.42 15.83 8.40
N PRO A 3 24.17 15.43 8.74
CA PRO A 3 22.93 16.16 8.38
C PRO A 3 22.97 17.66 8.75
N ARG A 4 23.67 18.01 9.84
CA ARG A 4 23.88 19.39 10.27
C ARG A 4 24.66 20.25 9.28
N LEU A 5 25.61 19.68 8.56
CA LEU A 5 26.38 20.40 7.53
C LEU A 5 25.52 20.66 6.29
N LEU A 6 24.74 19.67 5.89
CA LEU A 6 23.77 19.83 4.80
C LEU A 6 22.66 20.82 5.16
N ALA A 7 22.15 20.80 6.39
CA ALA A 7 21.17 21.76 6.86
C ALA A 7 21.72 23.21 6.78
N LYS A 8 22.99 23.43 7.14
CA LYS A 8 23.66 24.73 6.97
C LYS A 8 23.83 25.11 5.50
N PHE A 9 24.12 24.16 4.62
CA PHE A 9 24.24 24.41 3.18
C PHE A 9 22.89 24.72 2.50
N CYS A 10 21.82 24.14 2.99
CA CYS A 10 20.46 24.39 2.50
C CYS A 10 19.83 25.65 3.13
N SER A 11 20.34 26.17 4.24
CA SER A 11 19.73 27.20 5.09
C SER A 11 19.51 28.60 4.46
N GLY A 12 19.77 28.77 3.18
CA GLY A 12 19.44 29.99 2.44
C GLY A 12 18.51 29.78 1.24
N ARG A 13 18.18 28.51 0.88
CA ARG A 13 17.42 28.20 -0.35
C ARG A 13 16.20 27.32 -0.13
N VAL A 14 16.32 26.25 0.66
CA VAL A 14 15.23 25.27 0.85
C VAL A 14 15.28 24.75 2.29
N HIS A 15 14.13 24.73 2.97
CA HIS A 15 14.04 24.16 4.32
C HIS A 15 14.30 22.64 4.28
N TYR A 16 15.08 22.12 5.23
CA TYR A 16 15.53 20.72 5.24
C TYR A 16 14.40 19.68 5.27
N ALA A 17 13.22 20.05 5.72
CA ALA A 17 12.02 19.20 5.66
C ALA A 17 11.72 18.70 4.24
N TRP A 18 12.01 19.50 3.20
CA TRP A 18 11.84 19.08 1.81
C TRP A 18 12.88 18.05 1.37
N VAL A 19 14.10 18.10 1.94
CA VAL A 19 15.12 17.06 1.73
C VAL A 19 14.65 15.74 2.36
N VAL A 20 14.11 15.81 3.58
CA VAL A 20 13.52 14.64 4.24
C VAL A 20 12.37 14.06 3.42
N LEU A 21 11.49 14.89 2.88
CA LEU A 21 10.43 14.47 1.98
C LEU A 21 10.97 13.77 0.73
N ALA A 22 11.98 14.35 0.07
CA ALA A 22 12.60 13.77 -1.12
C ALA A 22 13.24 12.39 -0.83
N VAL A 23 13.96 12.28 0.29
CA VAL A 23 14.56 11.01 0.75
C VAL A 23 13.47 9.96 1.02
N THR A 24 12.40 10.35 1.72
CA THR A 24 11.29 9.45 2.04
C THR A 24 10.52 9.04 0.79
N PHE A 25 10.32 9.98 -0.15
CA PHE A 25 9.71 9.71 -1.45
C PHE A 25 10.53 8.67 -2.24
N SER A 26 11.83 8.89 -2.40
CA SER A 26 12.72 7.99 -3.14
C SER A 26 12.82 6.60 -2.49
N MET A 27 12.85 6.54 -1.15
CA MET A 27 12.79 5.28 -0.42
C MET A 27 11.45 4.55 -0.68
N THR A 28 10.33 5.26 -0.65
CA THR A 28 9.01 4.69 -0.94
C THR A 28 8.97 4.11 -2.36
N LEU A 29 9.54 4.79 -3.35
CA LEU A 29 9.68 4.26 -4.71
C LEU A 29 10.39 2.90 -4.72
N ALA A 30 11.54 2.77 -4.04
CA ALA A 30 12.30 1.53 -3.99
C ALA A 30 11.50 0.41 -3.31
N VAL A 31 10.80 0.69 -2.21
CA VAL A 31 9.94 -0.28 -1.51
C VAL A 31 8.77 -0.71 -2.38
N VAL A 32 8.19 0.21 -3.18
CA VAL A 32 7.12 -0.13 -4.14
C VAL A 32 7.63 -1.09 -5.21
N GLY A 33 8.87 -0.95 -5.67
CA GLY A 33 9.50 -1.92 -6.58
C GLY A 33 9.50 -3.34 -5.99
N VAL A 34 9.86 -3.49 -4.71
CA VAL A 34 9.79 -4.79 -4.00
C VAL A 34 8.36 -5.32 -3.95
N ARG A 35 7.38 -4.46 -3.66
CA ARG A 35 5.95 -4.84 -3.57
C ARG A 35 5.34 -5.20 -4.92
N ALA A 36 5.85 -4.65 -6.01
CA ALA A 36 5.38 -4.95 -7.37
C ALA A 36 5.94 -6.27 -7.90
N ALA A 37 7.10 -6.70 -7.42
CA ALA A 37 7.80 -7.89 -7.92
C ALA A 37 7.00 -9.19 -7.85
N PRO A 38 6.22 -9.52 -6.80
CA PRO A 38 5.45 -10.77 -6.75
C PRO A 38 4.52 -10.97 -7.93
N GLY A 39 3.80 -9.93 -8.37
CA GLY A 39 2.89 -10.02 -9.52
C GLY A 39 3.62 -10.35 -10.83
N VAL A 40 4.86 -9.88 -10.98
CA VAL A 40 5.72 -10.15 -12.15
C VAL A 40 6.38 -11.52 -12.07
N MET A 41 6.61 -12.07 -10.87
CA MET A 41 7.39 -13.29 -10.67
C MET A 41 6.58 -14.59 -10.76
N ILE A 42 5.24 -14.55 -10.73
CA ILE A 42 4.40 -15.77 -10.75
C ILE A 42 4.75 -16.65 -11.95
N VAL A 43 4.63 -16.11 -13.15
CA VAL A 43 4.87 -16.86 -14.40
C VAL A 43 6.33 -17.31 -14.55
N PRO A 44 7.34 -16.44 -14.33
CA PRO A 44 8.75 -16.85 -14.35
C PRO A 44 9.10 -17.97 -13.36
N LEU A 45 8.54 -17.97 -12.16
CA LEU A 45 8.78 -19.03 -11.16
C LEU A 45 8.11 -20.34 -11.55
N GLN A 46 6.90 -20.30 -12.13
CA GLN A 46 6.26 -21.48 -12.69
C GLN A 46 7.12 -22.12 -13.79
N ARG A 47 7.64 -21.32 -14.71
CA ARG A 47 8.50 -21.82 -15.80
C ARG A 47 9.83 -22.38 -15.30
N ALA A 48 10.42 -21.74 -14.28
CA ALA A 48 11.74 -22.14 -13.78
C ALA A 48 11.72 -23.40 -12.92
N PHE A 49 10.67 -23.59 -12.10
CA PHE A 49 10.62 -24.63 -11.08
C PHE A 49 9.46 -25.60 -11.21
N GLY A 50 8.50 -25.36 -12.11
CA GLY A 50 7.27 -26.15 -12.20
C GLY A 50 6.33 -25.98 -11.02
N TRP A 51 6.53 -24.96 -10.18
CA TRP A 51 5.67 -24.71 -9.02
C TRP A 51 4.27 -24.26 -9.47
N ASN A 52 3.24 -24.75 -8.79
CA ASN A 52 1.88 -24.32 -9.11
C ASN A 52 1.60 -22.88 -8.61
N VAL A 53 0.66 -22.20 -9.28
CA VAL A 53 0.29 -20.82 -8.95
C VAL A 53 -0.18 -20.68 -7.51
N GLY A 54 -0.94 -21.66 -6.99
CA GLY A 54 -1.44 -21.63 -5.61
C GLY A 54 -0.30 -21.59 -4.58
N MET A 55 0.77 -22.35 -4.81
CA MET A 55 1.96 -22.36 -3.93
C MET A 55 2.68 -21.00 -3.94
N ILE A 56 2.91 -20.43 -5.13
CA ILE A 56 3.57 -19.12 -5.26
C ILE A 56 2.69 -18.03 -4.63
N SER A 57 1.39 -18.06 -4.92
CA SER A 57 0.43 -17.10 -4.38
C SER A 57 0.27 -17.20 -2.86
N GLY A 58 0.50 -18.39 -2.28
CA GLY A 58 0.56 -18.55 -0.84
C GLY A 58 1.67 -17.73 -0.17
N ALA A 59 2.85 -17.67 -0.77
CA ALA A 59 3.94 -16.81 -0.29
C ALA A 59 3.60 -15.32 -0.45
N VAL A 60 2.96 -14.93 -1.54
CA VAL A 60 2.45 -13.56 -1.76
C VAL A 60 1.38 -13.20 -0.73
N SER A 61 0.47 -14.14 -0.46
CA SER A 61 -0.56 -13.99 0.57
C SER A 61 0.05 -13.73 1.96
N LEU A 62 1.04 -14.54 2.35
CA LEU A 62 1.76 -14.35 3.62
C LEU A 62 2.43 -12.97 3.68
N ASN A 63 3.04 -12.52 2.58
CA ASN A 63 3.65 -11.18 2.47
C ASN A 63 2.64 -10.08 2.74
N ILE A 64 1.51 -10.08 2.02
CA ILE A 64 0.44 -9.08 2.14
C ILE A 64 -0.13 -9.08 3.56
N LEU A 65 -0.39 -10.25 4.11
CA LEU A 65 -0.91 -10.42 5.47
C LEU A 65 0.04 -9.81 6.51
N LEU A 66 1.31 -10.18 6.47
CA LEU A 66 2.31 -9.68 7.41
C LEU A 66 2.57 -8.19 7.27
N MET A 67 2.58 -7.66 6.04
CA MET A 67 2.69 -6.22 5.80
C MET A 67 1.57 -5.45 6.50
N GLY A 68 0.34 -5.96 6.45
CA GLY A 68 -0.81 -5.34 7.13
C GLY A 68 -0.74 -5.46 8.65
N LEU A 69 -0.56 -6.68 9.14
CA LEU A 69 -0.57 -6.96 10.58
C LEU A 69 0.61 -6.36 11.34
N THR A 70 1.77 -6.23 10.72
CA THR A 70 2.95 -5.62 11.34
C THR A 70 2.93 -4.09 11.31
N GLY A 71 2.18 -3.48 10.39
CA GLY A 71 2.11 -2.03 10.21
C GLY A 71 1.80 -1.24 11.48
N PRO A 72 0.74 -1.54 12.26
CA PRO A 72 0.42 -0.87 13.52
C PRO A 72 1.55 -0.96 14.56
N PHE A 73 2.21 -2.11 14.64
CA PHE A 73 3.32 -2.36 15.59
C PHE A 73 4.61 -1.65 15.16
N LEU A 74 4.92 -1.62 13.86
CA LEU A 74 6.09 -0.90 13.33
C LEU A 74 5.92 0.61 13.47
N THR A 75 4.69 1.12 13.33
CA THR A 75 4.39 2.53 13.65
C THR A 75 4.68 2.82 15.14
N GLY A 76 4.28 1.92 16.03
CA GLY A 76 4.63 2.00 17.45
C GLY A 76 6.14 1.94 17.70
N LEU A 77 6.87 1.13 16.94
CA LEU A 77 8.33 1.03 17.04
C LEU A 77 9.01 2.34 16.58
N MET A 78 8.49 3.02 15.55
CA MET A 78 8.97 4.35 15.13
C MET A 78 8.84 5.40 16.24
N GLU A 79 7.82 5.28 17.10
CA GLU A 79 7.65 6.17 18.26
C GLU A 79 8.64 5.84 19.40
N SER A 80 9.01 4.56 19.59
CA SER A 80 9.83 4.11 20.71
C SER A 80 11.33 4.20 20.44
N ILE A 81 11.83 3.59 19.35
CA ILE A 81 13.26 3.56 19.01
C ILE A 81 13.67 4.62 17.97
N GLY A 82 12.68 5.28 17.35
CA GLY A 82 12.87 6.33 16.36
C GLY A 82 12.54 5.91 14.92
N LEU A 83 12.17 6.91 14.12
CA LEU A 83 11.77 6.75 12.73
C LEU A 83 12.93 6.19 11.88
N LYS A 84 14.10 6.84 11.93
CA LYS A 84 15.28 6.47 11.14
C LYS A 84 15.74 5.05 11.43
N ARG A 85 15.85 4.67 12.72
CA ARG A 85 16.31 3.33 13.13
C ARG A 85 15.35 2.26 12.65
N THR A 86 14.04 2.48 12.82
CA THR A 86 13.01 1.54 12.36
C THR A 86 13.05 1.35 10.86
N ILE A 87 13.18 2.45 10.10
CA ILE A 87 13.29 2.39 8.63
C ILE A 87 14.54 1.62 8.20
N LEU A 88 15.72 1.92 8.78
CA LEU A 88 16.95 1.23 8.42
C LEU A 88 16.90 -0.27 8.74
N LEU A 89 16.34 -0.67 9.88
CA LEU A 89 16.13 -2.08 10.22
C LEU A 89 15.21 -2.76 9.21
N ALA A 90 14.10 -2.12 8.86
CA ALA A 90 13.16 -2.65 7.86
C ALA A 90 13.83 -2.79 6.49
N MET A 91 14.62 -1.80 6.06
CA MET A 91 15.35 -1.87 4.78
C MET A 91 16.40 -2.97 4.77
N LEU A 92 17.10 -3.20 5.90
CA LEU A 92 18.05 -4.32 6.04
C LEU A 92 17.34 -5.66 5.91
N VAL A 93 16.15 -5.82 6.52
CA VAL A 93 15.32 -7.02 6.37
C VAL A 93 14.86 -7.20 4.93
N LEU A 94 14.45 -6.11 4.26
CA LEU A 94 14.07 -6.15 2.83
C LEU A 94 15.25 -6.59 1.94
N VAL A 95 16.43 -5.99 2.12
CA VAL A 95 17.65 -6.36 1.35
C VAL A 95 18.05 -7.81 1.60
N ALA A 96 18.03 -8.25 2.86
CA ALA A 96 18.32 -9.64 3.20
C ALA A 96 17.31 -10.61 2.57
N GLY A 97 15.99 -10.29 2.64
CA GLY A 97 14.95 -11.12 2.05
C GLY A 97 15.01 -11.18 0.54
N THR A 98 15.11 -10.02 -0.13
CA THR A 98 15.18 -9.97 -1.60
C THR A 98 16.49 -10.55 -2.12
N GLY A 99 17.63 -10.29 -1.45
CA GLY A 99 18.93 -10.85 -1.79
C GLY A 99 18.97 -12.37 -1.64
N ALA A 100 18.52 -12.89 -0.49
CA ALA A 100 18.45 -14.33 -0.25
C ALA A 100 17.52 -15.03 -1.25
N SER A 101 16.45 -14.38 -1.70
CA SER A 101 15.53 -14.95 -2.68
C SER A 101 16.21 -15.26 -4.01
N SER A 102 17.30 -14.57 -4.39
CA SER A 102 18.04 -14.84 -5.62
C SER A 102 18.69 -16.25 -5.66
N PHE A 103 18.87 -16.86 -4.49
CA PHE A 103 19.47 -18.19 -4.32
C PHE A 103 18.44 -19.28 -4.01
N MET A 104 17.14 -18.97 -4.01
CA MET A 104 16.11 -19.96 -3.70
C MET A 104 16.03 -21.06 -4.76
N THR A 105 15.77 -22.28 -4.29
CA THR A 105 15.57 -23.47 -5.09
C THR A 105 14.36 -24.28 -4.66
N THR A 106 13.80 -23.98 -3.48
CA THR A 106 12.71 -24.73 -2.87
C THR A 106 11.56 -23.78 -2.43
N PRO A 107 10.31 -24.26 -2.41
CA PRO A 107 9.16 -23.40 -2.07
C PRO A 107 9.22 -22.79 -0.68
N TRP A 108 9.73 -23.49 0.34
CA TRP A 108 9.82 -22.97 1.70
C TRP A 108 10.71 -21.72 1.78
N GLN A 109 11.76 -21.64 0.93
CA GLN A 109 12.64 -20.49 0.84
C GLN A 109 11.87 -19.25 0.30
N LEU A 110 10.95 -19.47 -0.65
CA LEU A 110 10.06 -18.41 -1.13
C LEU A 110 9.16 -17.87 0.00
N TYR A 111 8.59 -18.76 0.83
CA TYR A 111 7.78 -18.36 1.98
C TYR A 111 8.61 -17.61 3.04
N LEU A 112 9.84 -18.04 3.30
CA LEU A 112 10.74 -17.37 4.25
C LEU A 112 11.15 -15.99 3.72
N THR A 113 11.60 -15.90 2.46
CA THR A 113 12.15 -14.66 1.90
C THR A 113 11.04 -13.69 1.51
N TRP A 114 10.20 -14.06 0.53
CA TRP A 114 9.12 -13.19 0.03
C TRP A 114 7.93 -13.11 0.98
N GLY A 115 7.55 -14.20 1.57
CA GLY A 115 6.43 -14.23 2.53
C GLY A 115 6.76 -13.48 3.82
N LEU A 116 7.68 -14.01 4.59
CA LEU A 116 7.97 -13.53 5.95
C LEU A 116 8.85 -12.27 5.96
N MET A 117 10.09 -12.36 5.43
CA MET A 117 11.06 -11.28 5.58
C MET A 117 10.60 -10.00 4.88
N ILE A 118 10.18 -10.11 3.62
CA ILE A 118 9.73 -8.95 2.85
C ILE A 118 8.38 -8.44 3.38
N GLY A 119 7.46 -9.32 3.77
CA GLY A 119 6.19 -8.93 4.36
C GLY A 119 6.36 -8.08 5.62
N VAL A 120 7.20 -8.50 6.55
CA VAL A 120 7.51 -7.74 7.78
C VAL A 120 8.24 -6.43 7.43
N GLY A 121 9.27 -6.48 6.58
CA GLY A 121 10.05 -5.29 6.21
C GLY A 121 9.21 -4.22 5.50
N ALA A 122 8.30 -4.63 4.59
CA ALA A 122 7.44 -3.71 3.86
C ALA A 122 6.40 -3.00 4.74
N GLY A 123 6.02 -3.59 5.87
CA GLY A 123 5.11 -2.97 6.83
C GLY A 123 5.58 -1.63 7.38
N ALA A 124 6.89 -1.40 7.48
CA ALA A 124 7.45 -0.13 7.93
C ALA A 124 7.29 1.01 6.90
N GLY A 125 7.20 0.69 5.61
CA GLY A 125 7.02 1.66 4.51
C GLY A 125 5.55 2.02 4.26
N ALA A 126 4.61 1.53 5.07
CA ALA A 126 3.19 1.78 4.94
C ALA A 126 2.78 3.22 5.36
N VAL A 127 1.49 3.50 5.34
CA VAL A 127 0.88 4.81 5.63
C VAL A 127 1.40 5.47 6.92
N GLY A 128 1.79 4.68 7.94
CA GLY A 128 2.31 5.18 9.21
C GLY A 128 3.61 5.98 9.11
N MET A 129 4.52 5.59 8.21
CA MET A 129 5.76 6.35 7.98
C MET A 129 5.48 7.71 7.35
N ALA A 130 4.63 7.77 6.33
CA ALA A 130 4.27 9.02 5.67
C ALA A 130 3.62 9.99 6.66
N ALA A 131 2.69 9.50 7.49
CA ALA A 131 2.06 10.27 8.55
C ALA A 131 3.07 10.78 9.59
N THR A 132 4.03 9.93 9.99
CA THR A 132 5.09 10.31 10.95
C THR A 132 5.97 11.41 10.39
N VAL A 133 6.40 11.30 9.12
CA VAL A 133 7.21 12.34 8.45
C VAL A 133 6.43 13.64 8.34
N ALA A 134 5.18 13.58 7.85
CA ALA A 134 4.33 14.77 7.70
C ALA A 134 4.10 15.47 9.05
N ASN A 135 3.83 14.72 10.11
CA ASN A 135 3.55 15.31 11.43
C ASN A 135 4.79 15.87 12.13
N ARG A 136 5.96 15.24 11.94
CA ARG A 136 7.21 15.67 12.62
C ARG A 136 7.92 16.83 11.92
N TRP A 137 7.89 16.84 10.58
CA TRP A 137 8.69 17.76 9.77
C TRP A 137 7.93 18.96 9.22
N PHE A 138 6.57 18.91 9.24
CA PHE A 138 5.74 19.94 8.65
C PHE A 138 4.66 20.41 9.63
N ALA A 139 4.66 21.69 9.99
CA ALA A 139 3.58 22.34 10.71
C ALA A 139 2.46 22.76 9.74
N THR A 140 2.87 23.24 8.55
CA THR A 140 1.99 23.61 7.43
C THR A 140 2.15 22.64 6.27
N ARG A 141 1.23 22.62 5.29
CA ARG A 141 1.27 21.81 4.07
C ARG A 141 1.32 20.30 4.29
N ARG A 142 0.80 19.80 5.41
CA ARG A 142 0.77 18.35 5.73
C ARG A 142 0.01 17.53 4.68
N GLY A 143 -1.11 18.07 4.18
CA GLY A 143 -1.90 17.44 3.11
C GLY A 143 -1.10 17.27 1.82
N LEU A 144 -0.36 18.30 1.40
CA LEU A 144 0.53 18.23 0.24
C LEU A 144 1.61 17.15 0.42
N VAL A 145 2.23 17.09 1.60
CA VAL A 145 3.28 16.11 1.92
C VAL A 145 2.72 14.67 1.88
N MET A 146 1.55 14.46 2.48
CA MET A 146 0.85 13.17 2.41
C MET A 146 0.50 12.80 0.98
N GLY A 147 -0.01 13.75 0.19
CA GLY A 147 -0.32 13.57 -1.22
C GLY A 147 0.91 13.17 -2.04
N LEU A 148 2.04 13.85 -1.86
CA LEU A 148 3.29 13.52 -2.55
C LEU A 148 3.82 12.13 -2.16
N LEU A 149 3.79 11.76 -0.87
CA LEU A 149 4.23 10.43 -0.43
C LEU A 149 3.26 9.33 -0.91
N THR A 150 1.97 9.63 -1.05
CA THR A 150 1.01 8.72 -1.67
C THR A 150 1.27 8.58 -3.18
N ALA A 151 1.57 9.69 -3.86
CA ALA A 151 1.94 9.68 -5.27
C ALA A 151 3.21 8.84 -5.54
N ALA A 152 4.13 8.74 -4.58
CA ALA A 152 5.28 7.85 -4.70
C ALA A 152 4.89 6.38 -4.94
N ASN A 153 3.78 5.90 -4.36
CA ASN A 153 3.30 4.54 -4.60
C ASN A 153 2.82 4.36 -6.05
N ALA A 154 2.04 5.30 -6.57
CA ALA A 154 1.56 5.26 -7.96
C ALA A 154 2.72 5.39 -8.95
N THR A 155 3.63 6.34 -8.70
CA THR A 155 4.85 6.55 -9.51
C THR A 155 5.75 5.31 -9.50
N GLY A 156 5.91 4.68 -8.33
CA GLY A 156 6.70 3.46 -8.20
C GLY A 156 6.12 2.30 -9.01
N GLN A 157 4.82 2.08 -8.98
CA GLN A 157 4.17 1.06 -9.81
C GLN A 157 4.36 1.33 -11.30
N LEU A 158 4.13 2.57 -11.74
CA LEU A 158 4.28 2.97 -13.13
C LEU A 158 5.70 2.73 -13.67
N ILE A 159 6.72 2.99 -12.85
CA ILE A 159 8.13 2.82 -13.22
C ILE A 159 8.57 1.36 -13.11
N PHE A 160 8.35 0.73 -11.95
CA PHE A 160 8.95 -0.57 -11.66
C PHE A 160 8.26 -1.73 -12.35
N LEU A 161 6.92 -1.74 -12.51
CA LEU A 161 6.22 -2.88 -13.09
C LEU A 161 6.71 -3.23 -14.50
N PRO A 162 6.77 -2.31 -15.48
CA PRO A 162 7.28 -2.62 -16.81
C PRO A 162 8.75 -3.02 -16.82
N ILE A 163 9.59 -2.35 -16.01
CA ILE A 163 11.02 -2.65 -15.90
C ILE A 163 11.23 -4.05 -15.34
N LEU A 164 10.55 -4.41 -14.25
CA LEU A 164 10.68 -5.71 -13.62
C LEU A 164 10.13 -6.83 -14.52
N ALA A 165 9.03 -6.58 -15.24
CA ALA A 165 8.48 -7.53 -16.20
C ALA A 165 9.44 -7.78 -17.38
N SER A 166 10.06 -6.72 -17.91
CA SER A 166 11.10 -6.85 -18.95
C SER A 166 12.33 -7.62 -18.45
N LEU A 167 12.78 -7.34 -17.22
CA LEU A 167 13.88 -8.10 -16.60
C LEU A 167 13.51 -9.57 -16.42
N ALA A 168 12.30 -9.86 -15.95
CA ALA A 168 11.81 -11.22 -15.77
C ALA A 168 11.76 -12.00 -17.08
N GLN A 169 11.27 -11.37 -18.14
CA GLN A 169 11.12 -11.97 -19.46
C GLN A 169 12.46 -12.24 -20.14
N ASN A 170 13.39 -11.28 -20.09
CA ASN A 170 14.66 -11.34 -20.84
C ASN A 170 15.80 -12.01 -20.06
N HIS A 171 15.81 -11.90 -18.71
CA HIS A 171 16.92 -12.35 -17.86
C HIS A 171 16.46 -13.29 -16.74
N GLY A 172 15.17 -13.64 -16.69
CA GLY A 172 14.59 -14.55 -15.71
C GLY A 172 14.33 -13.89 -14.33
N TRP A 173 13.68 -14.64 -13.45
CA TRP A 173 13.20 -14.18 -12.16
C TRP A 173 14.30 -13.71 -11.19
N ARG A 174 15.52 -14.26 -11.29
CA ARG A 174 16.66 -13.85 -10.44
C ARG A 174 17.05 -12.40 -10.67
N SER A 175 16.97 -11.92 -11.91
CA SER A 175 17.27 -10.51 -12.23
C SER A 175 16.31 -9.54 -11.54
N VAL A 176 15.04 -9.93 -11.39
CA VAL A 176 14.04 -9.14 -10.63
C VAL A 176 14.46 -9.04 -9.17
N SER A 177 14.78 -10.17 -8.53
CA SER A 177 15.23 -10.19 -7.13
C SER A 177 16.48 -9.33 -6.91
N ILE A 178 17.46 -9.42 -7.79
CA ILE A 178 18.70 -8.62 -7.72
C ILE A 178 18.40 -7.14 -7.93
N ALA A 179 17.57 -6.77 -8.90
CA ALA A 179 17.24 -5.38 -9.20
C ALA A 179 16.56 -4.68 -8.02
N VAL A 180 15.56 -5.33 -7.39
CA VAL A 180 14.91 -4.75 -6.22
C VAL A 180 15.82 -4.73 -4.99
N THR A 181 16.72 -5.71 -4.84
CA THR A 181 17.75 -5.73 -3.78
C THR A 181 18.67 -4.52 -3.90
N VAL A 182 19.20 -4.28 -5.11
CA VAL A 182 20.09 -3.14 -5.39
C VAL A 182 19.36 -1.83 -5.17
N ALA A 183 18.12 -1.70 -5.63
CA ALA A 183 17.34 -0.49 -5.46
C ALA A 183 17.14 -0.13 -3.97
N VAL A 184 16.77 -1.10 -3.13
CA VAL A 184 16.60 -0.87 -1.69
C VAL A 184 17.95 -0.66 -1.01
N ALA A 185 18.98 -1.46 -1.33
CA ALA A 185 20.32 -1.33 -0.76
C ALA A 185 20.95 0.07 -1.03
N ALA A 186 20.77 0.60 -2.24
CA ALA A 186 21.25 1.94 -2.60
C ALA A 186 20.59 3.05 -1.76
N MET A 187 19.36 2.83 -1.27
CA MET A 187 18.67 3.80 -0.42
C MET A 187 19.13 3.76 1.04
N ILE A 188 19.75 2.67 1.52
CA ILE A 188 20.25 2.57 2.92
C ILE A 188 21.23 3.71 3.26
N PRO A 189 22.32 3.93 2.51
CA PRO A 189 23.22 5.05 2.81
C PRO A 189 22.55 6.42 2.67
N VAL A 190 21.62 6.58 1.72
CA VAL A 190 20.85 7.83 1.55
C VAL A 190 20.04 8.13 2.79
N VAL A 191 19.27 7.16 3.28
CA VAL A 191 18.46 7.28 4.52
C VAL A 191 19.38 7.47 5.73
N ALA A 192 20.46 6.69 5.84
CA ALA A 192 21.37 6.76 6.96
C ALA A 192 22.06 8.14 7.09
N LEU A 193 22.38 8.77 5.97
CA LEU A 193 23.08 10.06 5.93
C LEU A 193 22.13 11.26 5.96
N LEU A 194 20.96 11.17 5.31
CA LEU A 194 20.12 12.33 5.03
C LEU A 194 18.82 12.38 5.83
N LEU A 195 18.43 11.31 6.54
CA LEU A 195 17.21 11.29 7.35
C LEU A 195 17.55 11.47 8.85
N PRO A 196 17.40 12.68 9.44
CA PRO A 196 17.44 12.87 10.89
C PRO A 196 16.15 12.38 11.54
N GLU A 197 16.19 12.07 12.84
CA GLU A 197 14.99 11.64 13.57
C GLU A 197 13.97 12.76 13.75
N ARG A 198 14.46 13.98 14.05
CA ARG A 198 13.63 15.17 14.31
C ARG A 198 14.33 16.43 13.76
N PRO A 199 13.55 17.49 13.46
CA PRO A 199 14.11 18.80 13.10
C PRO A 199 15.09 19.33 14.14
N SER A 200 14.78 19.19 15.45
CA SER A 200 15.65 19.63 16.56
C SER A 200 17.03 18.98 16.57
N ASP A 201 17.16 17.74 16.08
CA ASP A 201 18.48 17.07 16.01
C ASP A 201 19.50 17.82 15.14
N ILE A 202 18.98 18.64 14.24
CA ILE A 202 19.77 19.47 13.33
C ILE A 202 19.62 20.97 13.60
N GLY A 203 18.94 21.34 14.71
CA GLY A 203 18.74 22.73 15.13
C GLY A 203 17.70 23.50 14.31
N LEU A 204 16.70 22.81 13.77
CA LEU A 204 15.61 23.42 13.00
C LEU A 204 14.26 23.17 13.69
N ALA A 205 13.32 24.12 13.51
CA ALA A 205 11.91 23.88 13.76
C ALA A 205 11.26 23.14 12.59
N PRO A 206 10.07 22.53 12.75
CA PRO A 206 9.29 22.01 11.64
C PRO A 206 8.97 23.10 10.61
N TYR A 207 8.87 22.73 9.32
CA TYR A 207 8.54 23.67 8.26
C TYR A 207 7.21 24.39 8.53
N GLY A 208 7.25 25.73 8.59
CA GLY A 208 6.10 26.58 8.87
C GLY A 208 5.77 26.76 10.36
N ALA A 209 6.64 26.29 11.27
CA ALA A 209 6.57 26.60 12.70
C ALA A 209 7.70 27.57 13.07
N THR A 210 7.42 28.49 13.99
CA THR A 210 8.41 29.41 14.59
C THR A 210 9.10 28.76 15.79
N GLU A 211 8.42 27.85 16.47
CA GLU A 211 8.94 27.11 17.63
C GLU A 211 8.73 25.63 17.47
N GLU A 212 9.54 24.83 18.18
CA GLU A 212 9.35 23.40 18.23
C GLU A 212 8.06 23.07 19.03
N PRO A 213 7.12 22.29 18.46
CA PRO A 213 5.96 21.85 19.23
C PRO A 213 6.44 21.07 20.45
N ILE A 214 5.89 21.37 21.62
CA ILE A 214 6.13 20.59 22.84
C ILE A 214 5.89 19.13 22.50
N SER A 215 6.95 18.33 22.52
CA SER A 215 6.87 16.91 22.20
C SER A 215 5.89 16.25 23.16
N ALA A 216 4.81 15.69 22.63
CA ALA A 216 3.92 14.86 23.43
C ALA A 216 4.75 13.77 24.15
N PRO A 217 4.45 13.47 25.43
CA PRO A 217 5.16 12.43 26.18
C PRO A 217 5.15 11.14 25.36
N ARG A 218 6.32 10.52 25.20
CA ARG A 218 6.46 9.22 24.51
C ARG A 218 5.48 8.24 25.15
N SER A 219 4.56 7.67 24.35
CA SER A 219 3.69 6.62 24.84
C SER A 219 4.54 5.50 25.43
N ARG A 220 4.34 5.17 26.69
CA ARG A 220 5.15 4.19 27.42
C ARG A 220 5.08 2.79 26.80
N ASN A 221 3.98 2.47 26.11
CA ASN A 221 3.82 1.19 25.42
C ASN A 221 2.93 1.34 24.18
N PRO A 222 3.51 1.61 22.99
CA PRO A 222 2.74 1.78 21.74
C PRO A 222 1.99 0.50 21.32
N PHE A 223 2.46 -0.68 21.74
CA PHE A 223 1.75 -1.94 21.50
C PHE A 223 0.43 -1.99 22.28
N ALA A 224 0.43 -1.51 23.53
CA ALA A 224 -0.78 -1.46 24.35
C ALA A 224 -1.85 -0.54 23.72
N VAL A 225 -1.45 0.57 23.12
CA VAL A 225 -2.37 1.50 22.41
C VAL A 225 -3.02 0.79 21.21
N ALA A 226 -2.25 0.08 20.39
CA ALA A 226 -2.77 -0.65 19.25
C ALA A 226 -3.78 -1.73 19.67
N ILE A 227 -3.43 -2.55 20.68
CA ILE A 227 -4.31 -3.63 21.18
C ILE A 227 -5.57 -3.08 21.84
N HIS A 228 -5.46 -2.00 22.62
CA HIS A 228 -6.63 -1.35 23.25
C HIS A 228 -7.59 -0.81 22.16
N GLY A 229 -7.05 -0.15 21.14
CA GLY A 229 -7.82 0.30 19.97
C GLY A 229 -8.58 -0.85 19.31
N LEU A 230 -7.90 -1.98 19.03
CA LEU A 230 -8.55 -3.14 18.44
C LEU A 230 -9.70 -3.67 19.32
N ARG A 231 -9.45 -3.84 20.63
CA ARG A 231 -10.49 -4.33 21.56
C ARG A 231 -11.72 -3.42 21.59
N ARG A 232 -11.51 -2.10 21.59
CA ARG A 232 -12.59 -1.12 21.53
C ARG A 232 -13.34 -1.17 20.19
N GLY A 233 -12.62 -1.26 19.06
CA GLY A 233 -13.21 -1.38 17.72
C GLY A 233 -14.03 -2.65 17.57
N ALA A 234 -13.53 -3.78 18.04
CA ALA A 234 -14.17 -5.08 17.93
C ALA A 234 -15.57 -5.15 18.58
N GLY A 235 -15.85 -4.27 19.55
CA GLY A 235 -17.18 -4.12 20.16
C GLY A 235 -18.17 -3.30 19.34
N SER A 236 -17.78 -2.72 18.20
CA SER A 236 -18.61 -1.84 17.37
C SER A 236 -19.01 -2.52 16.05
N LEU A 237 -20.29 -2.51 15.71
CA LEU A 237 -20.76 -2.97 14.40
C LEU A 237 -20.17 -2.12 13.25
N ASP A 238 -20.08 -0.80 13.44
CA ASP A 238 -19.50 0.10 12.43
C ASP A 238 -18.04 -0.21 12.14
N PHE A 239 -17.28 -0.65 13.15
CA PHE A 239 -15.92 -1.14 12.94
C PHE A 239 -15.89 -2.34 11.98
N TRP A 240 -16.77 -3.32 12.19
CA TRP A 240 -16.83 -4.52 11.34
C TRP A 240 -17.35 -4.21 9.94
N LEU A 241 -18.28 -3.27 9.80
CA LEU A 241 -18.75 -2.81 8.49
C LEU A 241 -17.64 -2.09 7.71
N LEU A 242 -16.87 -1.23 8.37
CA LEU A 242 -15.71 -0.55 7.78
C LEU A 242 -14.60 -1.55 7.47
N ALA A 243 -14.23 -2.40 8.42
CA ALA A 243 -13.18 -3.40 8.25
C ALA A 243 -13.55 -4.43 7.18
N GLY A 244 -14.78 -4.90 7.16
CA GLY A 244 -15.28 -5.88 6.17
C GLY A 244 -15.30 -5.28 4.76
N SER A 245 -15.90 -4.10 4.58
CA SER A 245 -15.91 -3.44 3.26
C SER A 245 -14.51 -3.10 2.78
N PHE A 246 -13.63 -2.63 3.66
CA PHE A 246 -12.25 -2.34 3.31
C PHE A 246 -11.41 -3.61 3.10
N GLY A 247 -11.76 -4.71 3.78
CA GLY A 247 -11.22 -6.05 3.51
C GLY A 247 -11.56 -6.53 2.10
N ILE A 248 -12.81 -6.32 1.65
CA ILE A 248 -13.24 -6.62 0.28
C ILE A 248 -12.51 -5.70 -0.73
N CYS A 249 -12.23 -4.45 -0.38
CA CYS A 249 -11.37 -3.59 -1.19
C CYS A 249 -9.99 -4.23 -1.39
N GLY A 250 -9.34 -4.68 -0.33
CA GLY A 250 -8.04 -5.36 -0.40
C GLY A 250 -8.08 -6.64 -1.22
N LEU A 251 -9.15 -7.41 -1.05
CA LEU A 251 -9.41 -8.64 -1.81
C LEU A 251 -9.39 -8.37 -3.31
N SER A 252 -10.15 -7.36 -3.76
CA SER A 252 -10.26 -7.03 -5.19
C SER A 252 -9.02 -6.32 -5.74
N THR A 253 -8.37 -5.44 -4.97
CA THR A 253 -7.23 -4.65 -5.43
C THR A 253 -5.91 -5.41 -5.30
N ASN A 254 -5.29 -5.41 -4.13
CA ASN A 254 -3.95 -5.99 -3.92
C ASN A 254 -3.94 -7.52 -4.14
N GLY A 255 -5.00 -8.20 -3.67
CA GLY A 255 -5.08 -9.65 -3.71
C GLY A 255 -5.32 -10.19 -5.11
N LEU A 256 -6.37 -9.74 -5.79
CA LEU A 256 -6.71 -10.25 -7.13
C LEU A 256 -5.93 -9.49 -8.22
N ILE A 257 -6.23 -8.22 -8.41
CA ILE A 257 -5.68 -7.46 -9.55
C ILE A 257 -4.18 -7.24 -9.39
N GLY A 258 -3.73 -6.74 -8.25
CA GLY A 258 -2.31 -6.45 -8.02
C GLY A 258 -1.41 -7.69 -8.09
N THR A 259 -1.94 -8.87 -7.77
CA THR A 259 -1.16 -10.11 -7.77
C THR A 259 -1.31 -10.90 -9.07
N HIS A 260 -2.52 -10.97 -9.64
CA HIS A 260 -2.83 -11.94 -10.70
C HIS A 260 -3.15 -11.35 -12.06
N LEU A 261 -3.32 -10.01 -12.22
CA LEU A 261 -3.69 -9.43 -13.52
C LEU A 261 -2.67 -9.75 -14.61
N ILE A 262 -1.37 -9.69 -14.31
CA ILE A 262 -0.31 -10.00 -15.29
C ILE A 262 -0.40 -11.46 -15.73
N ALA A 263 -0.52 -12.40 -14.77
CA ALA A 263 -0.67 -13.82 -15.07
C ALA A 263 -1.98 -14.10 -15.85
N TYR A 264 -3.05 -13.38 -15.53
CA TYR A 264 -4.31 -13.45 -16.26
C TYR A 264 -4.19 -12.94 -17.71
N CYS A 265 -3.45 -11.86 -17.93
CA CYS A 265 -3.10 -11.39 -19.29
C CYS A 265 -2.32 -12.46 -20.08
N VAL A 266 -1.34 -13.11 -19.44
CA VAL A 266 -0.55 -14.18 -20.07
C VAL A 266 -1.41 -15.39 -20.44
N ASP A 267 -2.37 -15.78 -19.60
CA ASP A 267 -3.33 -16.85 -19.90
C ASP A 267 -4.18 -16.55 -21.17
N HIS A 268 -4.33 -15.27 -21.52
CA HIS A 268 -5.05 -14.80 -22.74
C HIS A 268 -4.09 -14.44 -23.89
N GLY A 269 -2.82 -14.87 -23.83
CA GLY A 269 -1.83 -14.64 -24.89
C GLY A 269 -1.21 -13.24 -24.93
N ILE A 270 -1.45 -12.40 -23.93
CA ILE A 270 -0.87 -11.07 -23.84
C ILE A 270 0.51 -11.17 -23.18
N PRO A 271 1.58 -10.57 -23.76
CA PRO A 271 2.92 -10.59 -23.17
C PRO A 271 2.98 -10.00 -21.76
N GLU A 272 3.84 -10.54 -20.90
CA GLU A 272 4.02 -10.11 -19.50
C GLU A 272 4.28 -8.60 -19.37
N VAL A 273 5.12 -8.04 -20.26
CA VAL A 273 5.44 -6.60 -20.27
C VAL A 273 4.21 -5.77 -20.57
N THR A 274 3.37 -6.20 -21.49
CA THR A 274 2.11 -5.52 -21.84
C THR A 274 1.11 -5.60 -20.67
N GLY A 275 0.96 -6.77 -20.05
CA GLY A 275 0.14 -6.93 -18.84
C GLY A 275 0.63 -6.07 -17.68
N ALA A 276 1.95 -5.98 -17.49
CA ALA A 276 2.55 -5.10 -16.50
C ALA A 276 2.33 -3.61 -16.82
N ALA A 277 2.37 -3.22 -18.11
CA ALA A 277 2.08 -1.86 -18.54
C ALA A 277 0.62 -1.46 -18.28
N PHE A 278 -0.35 -2.38 -18.50
CA PHE A 278 -1.75 -2.15 -18.11
C PHE A 278 -1.88 -1.94 -16.61
N LEU A 279 -1.28 -2.79 -15.79
CA LEU A 279 -1.32 -2.62 -14.33
C LEU A 279 -0.63 -1.32 -13.89
N ALA A 280 0.47 -0.94 -14.53
CA ALA A 280 1.17 0.31 -14.27
C ALA A 280 0.34 1.54 -14.62
N SER A 281 -0.44 1.49 -15.71
CA SER A 281 -1.31 2.59 -16.14
C SER A 281 -2.37 2.95 -15.08
N PHE A 282 -2.75 2.01 -14.22
CA PHE A 282 -3.61 2.28 -13.06
C PHE A 282 -3.03 3.37 -12.15
N GLY A 283 -1.68 3.50 -12.08
CA GLY A 283 -1.02 4.53 -11.30
C GLY A 283 -1.44 5.96 -11.70
N ILE A 284 -1.59 6.22 -13.01
CA ILE A 284 -2.01 7.52 -13.55
C ILE A 284 -3.46 7.81 -13.17
N PHE A 285 -4.35 6.86 -13.46
CA PHE A 285 -5.78 6.99 -13.17
C PHE A 285 -6.05 7.04 -11.66
N ASN A 286 -5.29 6.30 -10.87
CA ASN A 286 -5.35 6.30 -9.42
C ASN A 286 -5.05 7.68 -8.81
N MET A 287 -4.08 8.43 -9.34
CA MET A 287 -3.81 9.81 -8.89
C MET A 287 -5.03 10.71 -9.10
N ILE A 288 -5.67 10.61 -10.26
CA ILE A 288 -6.87 11.38 -10.58
C ILE A 288 -8.03 10.94 -9.68
N GLY A 289 -8.28 9.64 -9.59
CA GLY A 289 -9.37 9.05 -8.81
C GLY A 289 -9.27 9.33 -7.32
N ALA A 290 -8.08 9.18 -6.73
CA ALA A 290 -7.83 9.49 -5.33
C ALA A 290 -8.06 10.97 -5.00
N THR A 291 -7.60 11.88 -5.88
CA THR A 291 -7.80 13.32 -5.72
C THR A 291 -9.28 13.69 -5.82
N ALA A 292 -9.97 13.16 -6.84
CA ALA A 292 -11.40 13.38 -7.05
C ALA A 292 -12.22 12.82 -5.88
N SER A 293 -11.91 11.62 -5.41
CA SER A 293 -12.57 11.00 -4.25
C SER A 293 -12.36 11.81 -2.98
N GLY A 294 -11.14 12.29 -2.72
CA GLY A 294 -10.85 13.19 -1.59
C GLY A 294 -11.69 14.46 -1.65
N TRP A 295 -11.74 15.13 -2.81
CA TRP A 295 -12.55 16.33 -3.03
C TRP A 295 -14.07 16.07 -2.88
N LEU A 296 -14.55 14.92 -3.37
CA LEU A 296 -15.95 14.50 -3.23
C LEU A 296 -16.28 14.15 -1.78
N THR A 297 -15.37 13.55 -1.02
CA THR A 297 -15.58 13.18 0.38
C THR A 297 -15.94 14.37 1.25
N ASP A 298 -15.41 15.57 0.93
CA ASP A 298 -15.71 16.79 1.65
C ASP A 298 -17.08 17.41 1.26
N ARG A 299 -17.71 16.94 0.16
CA ARG A 299 -18.91 17.56 -0.42
C ARG A 299 -20.15 16.67 -0.43
N VAL A 300 -19.95 15.35 -0.52
CA VAL A 300 -21.03 14.38 -0.57
C VAL A 300 -20.95 13.41 0.59
N ASN A 301 -22.04 12.72 0.88
CA ASN A 301 -22.05 11.72 1.95
C ASN A 301 -21.05 10.59 1.64
N PRO A 302 -20.03 10.38 2.49
CA PRO A 302 -18.97 9.37 2.23
C PRO A 302 -19.51 7.95 2.03
N ARG A 303 -20.67 7.59 2.60
CA ARG A 303 -21.29 6.27 2.39
C ARG A 303 -21.83 6.12 0.98
N VAL A 304 -22.46 7.18 0.44
CA VAL A 304 -22.97 7.17 -0.95
C VAL A 304 -21.79 7.13 -1.92
N LEU A 305 -20.72 7.85 -1.61
CA LEU A 305 -19.50 7.79 -2.40
C LEU A 305 -18.91 6.36 -2.41
N LEU A 306 -18.78 5.71 -1.24
CA LEU A 306 -18.32 4.32 -1.16
C LEU A 306 -19.26 3.35 -1.88
N PHE A 307 -20.59 3.56 -1.79
CA PHE A 307 -21.55 2.75 -2.53
C PHE A 307 -21.25 2.75 -4.03
N TRP A 308 -21.09 3.93 -4.64
CA TRP A 308 -20.81 4.03 -6.07
C TRP A 308 -19.44 3.46 -6.44
N VAL A 309 -18.41 3.75 -5.64
CA VAL A 309 -17.05 3.23 -5.85
C VAL A 309 -17.06 1.70 -5.83
N PHE A 310 -17.64 1.06 -4.80
CA PHE A 310 -17.72 -0.39 -4.73
C PHE A 310 -18.63 -1.02 -5.80
N SER A 311 -19.73 -0.34 -6.18
CA SER A 311 -20.63 -0.84 -7.24
C SER A 311 -19.93 -0.86 -8.59
N LEU A 312 -19.26 0.24 -8.98
CA LEU A 312 -18.53 0.34 -10.24
C LEU A 312 -17.35 -0.65 -10.29
N ARG A 313 -16.62 -0.80 -9.19
CA ARG A 313 -15.57 -1.81 -9.05
C ARG A 313 -16.11 -3.22 -9.22
N GLY A 314 -17.19 -3.56 -8.51
CA GLY A 314 -17.80 -4.87 -8.60
C GLY A 314 -18.25 -5.19 -10.02
N LEU A 315 -18.92 -4.25 -10.66
CA LEU A 315 -19.38 -4.41 -12.04
C LEU A 315 -18.21 -4.60 -13.01
N SER A 316 -17.14 -3.81 -12.92
CA SER A 316 -15.97 -3.93 -13.79
C SER A 316 -15.29 -5.30 -13.67
N LEU A 317 -15.20 -5.84 -12.43
CA LEU A 317 -14.63 -7.17 -12.18
C LEU A 317 -15.53 -8.32 -12.72
N VAL A 318 -16.86 -8.18 -12.60
CA VAL A 318 -17.79 -9.18 -13.15
C VAL A 318 -17.77 -9.17 -14.68
N VAL A 319 -17.66 -8.00 -15.29
CA VAL A 319 -17.71 -7.85 -16.76
C VAL A 319 -16.41 -8.28 -17.44
N LEU A 320 -15.24 -8.02 -16.82
CA LEU A 320 -13.93 -8.27 -17.43
C LEU A 320 -13.77 -9.69 -18.03
N PRO A 321 -14.13 -10.81 -17.35
CA PRO A 321 -13.99 -12.16 -17.91
C PRO A 321 -14.83 -12.43 -19.16
N PHE A 322 -15.82 -11.60 -19.47
CA PHE A 322 -16.71 -11.76 -20.63
C PHE A 322 -16.35 -10.82 -21.78
N THR A 323 -15.28 -10.03 -21.64
CA THR A 323 -14.78 -9.16 -22.72
C THR A 323 -13.92 -9.95 -23.70
N ALA A 324 -13.69 -9.36 -24.90
CA ALA A 324 -12.79 -9.94 -25.88
C ALA A 324 -11.33 -10.01 -25.44
N PHE A 325 -11.00 -9.44 -24.28
CA PHE A 325 -9.66 -9.37 -23.69
C PHE A 325 -8.61 -8.75 -24.63
N ASP A 326 -9.06 -7.82 -25.47
CA ASP A 326 -8.24 -7.03 -26.38
C ASP A 326 -7.72 -5.76 -25.72
N VAL A 327 -6.85 -5.03 -26.44
CA VAL A 327 -6.26 -3.77 -25.94
C VAL A 327 -7.33 -2.73 -25.58
N ALA A 328 -8.43 -2.67 -26.32
CA ALA A 328 -9.50 -1.69 -26.07
C ALA A 328 -10.25 -2.00 -24.77
N SER A 329 -10.68 -3.25 -24.57
CA SER A 329 -11.37 -3.68 -23.35
C SER A 329 -10.48 -3.58 -22.10
N LEU A 330 -9.20 -3.94 -22.21
CA LEU A 330 -8.24 -3.80 -21.13
C LEU A 330 -7.92 -2.33 -20.81
N SER A 331 -7.83 -1.46 -21.82
CA SER A 331 -7.63 -0.03 -21.61
C SER A 331 -8.84 0.61 -20.92
N ALA A 332 -10.06 0.24 -21.33
CA ALA A 332 -11.28 0.66 -20.65
C ALA A 332 -11.31 0.18 -19.19
N PHE A 333 -10.99 -1.11 -18.94
CA PHE A 333 -10.88 -1.63 -17.60
C PHE A 333 -9.81 -0.88 -16.78
N ALA A 334 -8.63 -0.62 -17.36
CA ALA A 334 -7.55 0.11 -16.69
C ALA A 334 -7.96 1.54 -16.30
N LEU A 335 -8.72 2.22 -17.16
CA LEU A 335 -9.27 3.55 -16.87
C LEU A 335 -10.23 3.50 -15.67
N PHE A 336 -11.29 2.69 -15.77
CA PHE A 336 -12.33 2.65 -14.75
C PHE A 336 -11.82 2.09 -13.43
N TYR A 337 -11.12 0.97 -13.46
CA TYR A 337 -10.59 0.33 -12.27
C TYR A 337 -9.44 1.13 -11.64
N GLY A 338 -8.59 1.77 -12.47
CA GLY A 338 -7.51 2.62 -12.00
C GLY A 338 -8.01 3.87 -11.29
N LEU A 339 -9.06 4.55 -11.80
CA LEU A 339 -9.72 5.67 -11.12
C LEU A 339 -10.26 5.26 -9.74
N ASP A 340 -10.70 4.02 -9.62
CA ASP A 340 -11.30 3.47 -8.41
C ASP A 340 -10.28 2.92 -7.41
N TRP A 341 -9.03 2.62 -7.80
CA TRP A 341 -8.06 1.82 -7.02
C TRP A 341 -7.90 2.27 -5.56
N ILE A 342 -7.65 3.55 -5.29
CA ILE A 342 -7.53 4.13 -3.94
C ILE A 342 -8.73 5.01 -3.57
N ALA A 343 -9.70 5.19 -4.46
CA ALA A 343 -10.84 6.07 -4.23
C ALA A 343 -11.68 5.72 -2.99
N THR A 344 -11.58 4.50 -2.46
CA THR A 344 -12.22 4.07 -1.21
C THR A 344 -11.56 4.64 0.05
N VAL A 345 -10.28 5.07 0.01
CA VAL A 345 -9.51 5.46 1.19
C VAL A 345 -10.02 6.74 1.85
N PRO A 346 -10.19 7.88 1.13
CA PRO A 346 -10.65 9.12 1.75
C PRO A 346 -12.02 8.99 2.45
N PRO A 347 -13.07 8.43 1.81
CA PRO A 347 -14.37 8.30 2.47
C PRO A 347 -14.35 7.29 3.62
N THR A 348 -13.55 6.21 3.55
CA THR A 348 -13.38 5.28 4.68
C THR A 348 -12.73 5.99 5.87
N PHE A 349 -11.69 6.81 5.65
CA PHE A 349 -11.05 7.60 6.69
C PHE A 349 -12.01 8.63 7.31
N ALA A 350 -12.80 9.33 6.49
CA ALA A 350 -13.79 10.26 6.96
C ALA A 350 -14.84 9.59 7.87
N LEU A 351 -15.38 8.43 7.46
CA LEU A 351 -16.33 7.63 8.25
C LEU A 351 -15.70 7.12 9.55
N THR A 352 -14.44 6.65 9.49
CA THR A 352 -13.72 6.20 10.69
C THR A 352 -13.58 7.31 11.72
N ASN A 353 -13.22 8.52 11.29
CA ASN A 353 -13.13 9.68 12.17
C ASN A 353 -14.52 10.13 12.70
N ALA A 354 -15.55 10.01 11.87
CA ALA A 354 -16.91 10.36 12.26
C ALA A 354 -17.47 9.41 13.33
N VAL A 355 -17.17 8.10 13.23
CA VAL A 355 -17.66 7.08 14.17
C VAL A 355 -16.82 7.04 15.44
N PHE A 356 -15.50 7.05 15.34
CA PHE A 356 -14.60 6.83 16.50
C PHE A 356 -13.96 8.11 17.05
N GLY A 357 -14.21 9.25 16.41
CA GLY A 357 -13.61 10.54 16.77
C GLY A 357 -12.18 10.70 16.27
N ARG A 358 -11.71 11.95 16.21
CA ARG A 358 -10.38 12.30 15.67
C ARG A 358 -9.23 11.74 16.51
N ARG A 359 -9.44 11.49 17.81
CA ARG A 359 -8.41 10.96 18.71
C ARG A 359 -8.11 9.50 18.42
N ASP A 360 -9.13 8.66 18.30
CA ASP A 360 -9.00 7.21 18.13
C ASP A 360 -9.02 6.78 16.66
N GLY A 361 -9.51 7.67 15.78
CA GLY A 361 -9.61 7.45 14.34
C GLY A 361 -8.34 6.89 13.68
N PRO A 362 -7.14 7.43 13.94
CA PRO A 362 -5.90 6.91 13.35
C PRO A 362 -5.61 5.45 13.70
N VAL A 363 -5.82 5.04 14.95
CA VAL A 363 -5.61 3.65 15.40
C VAL A 363 -6.66 2.73 14.81
N MET A 364 -7.94 3.18 14.77
CA MET A 364 -9.03 2.43 14.15
C MET A 364 -8.78 2.24 12.66
N MET A 365 -8.35 3.30 11.95
CA MET A 365 -8.02 3.21 10.52
C MET A 365 -6.85 2.26 10.26
N ALA A 366 -5.85 2.19 11.15
CA ALA A 366 -4.75 1.24 11.02
C ALA A 366 -5.24 -0.21 11.09
N TRP A 367 -6.20 -0.54 11.96
CA TRP A 367 -6.80 -1.86 12.03
C TRP A 367 -7.76 -2.15 10.85
N ILE A 368 -8.51 -1.15 10.39
CA ILE A 368 -9.33 -1.25 9.17
C ILE A 368 -8.42 -1.51 7.96
N TYR A 369 -7.24 -0.86 7.90
CA TYR A 369 -6.24 -1.14 6.87
C TYR A 369 -5.62 -2.53 7.01
N ALA A 370 -5.43 -3.03 8.23
CA ALA A 370 -5.01 -4.42 8.44
C ALA A 370 -6.04 -5.40 7.87
N ALA A 371 -7.34 -5.14 8.06
CA ALA A 371 -8.41 -5.94 7.43
C ALA A 371 -8.34 -5.90 5.89
N HIS A 372 -8.00 -4.76 5.29
CA HIS A 372 -7.73 -4.65 3.85
C HIS A 372 -6.61 -5.60 3.41
N GLN A 373 -5.54 -5.67 4.15
CA GLN A 373 -4.43 -6.56 3.83
C GLN A 373 -4.79 -8.05 4.05
N VAL A 374 -5.61 -8.35 5.05
CA VAL A 374 -6.18 -9.70 5.24
C VAL A 374 -7.03 -10.10 4.02
N GLY A 375 -7.90 -9.23 3.54
CA GLY A 375 -8.68 -9.45 2.32
C GLY A 375 -7.78 -9.67 1.11
N GLY A 376 -6.74 -8.86 0.96
CA GLY A 376 -5.73 -9.02 -0.09
C GLY A 376 -5.01 -10.37 -0.02
N ALA A 377 -4.63 -10.80 1.18
CA ALA A 377 -3.99 -12.10 1.40
C ALA A 377 -4.89 -13.27 1.03
N ILE A 378 -6.17 -13.22 1.44
CA ILE A 378 -7.16 -14.24 1.09
C ILE A 378 -7.33 -14.36 -0.42
N ALA A 379 -7.43 -13.23 -1.13
CA ALA A 379 -7.59 -13.27 -2.58
C ALA A 379 -6.33 -13.68 -3.32
N ALA A 380 -5.15 -13.31 -2.83
CA ALA A 380 -3.89 -13.71 -3.44
C ALA A 380 -3.73 -15.24 -3.44
N VAL A 381 -3.95 -15.90 -2.31
CA VAL A 381 -3.89 -17.37 -2.26
C VAL A 381 -5.13 -17.99 -2.92
N GLY A 382 -6.32 -17.44 -2.69
CA GLY A 382 -7.58 -17.97 -3.20
C GLY A 382 -7.66 -17.96 -4.72
N ALA A 383 -7.30 -16.85 -5.37
CA ALA A 383 -7.27 -16.77 -6.83
C ALA A 383 -6.22 -17.69 -7.44
N GLY A 384 -5.04 -17.81 -6.80
CA GLY A 384 -4.02 -18.75 -7.22
C GLY A 384 -4.45 -20.22 -7.10
N ALA A 385 -5.15 -20.58 -6.00
CA ALA A 385 -5.70 -21.92 -5.81
C ALA A 385 -6.81 -22.24 -6.83
N VAL A 386 -7.74 -21.31 -7.04
CA VAL A 386 -8.80 -21.43 -8.05
C VAL A 386 -8.20 -21.65 -9.44
N ARG A 387 -7.21 -20.84 -9.83
CA ARG A 387 -6.51 -21.00 -11.11
C ARG A 387 -5.82 -22.36 -11.22
N GLY A 388 -5.20 -22.83 -10.13
CA GLY A 388 -4.53 -24.13 -10.09
C GLY A 388 -5.51 -25.32 -10.25
N LEU A 389 -6.72 -25.20 -9.72
CA LEU A 389 -7.74 -26.25 -9.75
C LEU A 389 -8.60 -26.23 -11.02
N THR A 390 -8.96 -25.05 -11.51
CA THR A 390 -9.93 -24.89 -12.62
C THR A 390 -9.29 -24.55 -13.96
N GLY A 391 -8.00 -24.21 -13.97
CA GLY A 391 -7.33 -23.71 -15.15
C GLY A 391 -7.64 -22.25 -15.51
N SER A 392 -8.50 -21.54 -14.74
CA SER A 392 -9.00 -20.20 -15.07
C SER A 392 -9.13 -19.31 -13.83
N TYR A 393 -8.98 -18.00 -14.04
CA TYR A 393 -9.25 -16.97 -13.02
C TYR A 393 -10.72 -16.53 -12.97
N MET A 394 -11.58 -17.00 -13.89
CA MET A 394 -12.96 -16.53 -14.04
C MET A 394 -13.74 -16.51 -12.72
N LEU A 395 -13.69 -17.61 -11.95
CA LEU A 395 -14.39 -17.69 -10.68
C LEU A 395 -13.85 -16.70 -9.64
N ALA A 396 -12.54 -16.43 -9.64
CA ALA A 396 -11.92 -15.46 -8.75
C ALA A 396 -12.37 -14.01 -9.05
N PHE A 397 -12.51 -13.68 -10.34
CA PHE A 397 -13.05 -12.38 -10.76
C PHE A 397 -14.53 -12.23 -10.39
N LEU A 398 -15.36 -13.23 -10.67
CA LEU A 398 -16.78 -13.20 -10.36
C LEU A 398 -17.05 -13.09 -8.85
N THR A 399 -16.38 -13.91 -8.04
CA THR A 399 -16.55 -13.87 -6.58
C THR A 399 -16.08 -12.56 -5.99
N SER A 400 -14.95 -11.99 -6.46
CA SER A 400 -14.46 -10.69 -6.02
C SER A 400 -15.40 -9.55 -6.44
N GLY A 401 -15.94 -9.59 -7.65
CA GLY A 401 -16.91 -8.61 -8.13
C GLY A 401 -18.22 -8.65 -7.34
N LEU A 402 -18.77 -9.84 -7.07
CA LEU A 402 -19.96 -10.01 -6.23
C LEU A 402 -19.71 -9.55 -4.79
N ALA A 403 -18.53 -9.82 -4.22
CA ALA A 403 -18.17 -9.33 -2.90
C ALA A 403 -18.12 -7.78 -2.87
N CYS A 404 -17.61 -7.11 -3.92
CA CYS A 404 -17.65 -5.66 -4.03
C CYS A 404 -19.08 -5.12 -4.09
N LEU A 405 -19.98 -5.77 -4.84
CA LEU A 405 -21.41 -5.41 -4.88
C LEU A 405 -22.07 -5.58 -3.51
N LEU A 406 -21.71 -6.64 -2.76
CA LEU A 406 -22.16 -6.78 -1.37
C LEU A 406 -21.60 -5.65 -0.49
N ALA A 407 -20.31 -5.33 -0.60
CA ALA A 407 -19.69 -4.23 0.14
C ALA A 407 -20.39 -2.90 -0.12
N SER A 408 -20.83 -2.63 -1.36
CA SER A 408 -21.56 -1.41 -1.70
C SER A 408 -22.87 -1.25 -0.90
N LEU A 409 -23.56 -2.34 -0.62
CA LEU A 409 -24.76 -2.33 0.21
C LEU A 409 -24.44 -2.21 1.71
N LEU A 410 -23.37 -2.88 2.16
CA LEU A 410 -22.96 -2.87 3.57
C LEU A 410 -22.52 -1.47 4.03
N VAL A 411 -21.81 -0.69 3.19
CA VAL A 411 -21.35 0.65 3.57
C VAL A 411 -22.50 1.63 3.81
N LEU A 412 -23.66 1.41 3.24
CA LEU A 412 -24.85 2.22 3.51
C LEU A 412 -25.42 2.04 4.93
N ARG A 413 -25.09 0.92 5.61
CA ARG A 413 -25.52 0.60 6.97
C ARG A 413 -24.64 1.22 8.06
N ILE A 414 -23.45 1.75 7.70
CA ILE A 414 -22.57 2.43 8.66
C ILE A 414 -23.33 3.61 9.28
N ALA A 415 -23.22 3.80 10.60
CA ALA A 415 -23.98 4.82 11.31
C ALA A 415 -23.85 6.21 10.67
N ARG A 416 -24.96 6.95 10.65
CA ARG A 416 -24.91 8.35 10.20
C ARG A 416 -24.08 9.13 11.22
N ALA A 417 -22.95 9.68 10.80
CA ALA A 417 -22.35 10.76 11.58
C ALA A 417 -23.45 11.78 11.89
N PRO A 418 -23.56 12.29 13.13
CA PRO A 418 -24.36 13.47 13.37
C PRO A 418 -23.89 14.51 12.34
N ALA A 419 -24.86 15.09 11.61
CA ALA A 419 -24.55 16.13 10.62
C ALA A 419 -23.59 17.11 11.31
N LEU A 420 -22.35 17.19 10.80
CA LEU A 420 -21.46 18.27 11.21
C LEU A 420 -22.27 19.54 10.92
N ALA A 421 -22.73 20.20 11.97
CA ALA A 421 -23.23 21.55 11.87
C ALA A 421 -22.09 22.30 11.15
N VAL A 422 -22.31 22.63 9.89
CA VAL A 422 -21.49 23.59 9.17
C VAL A 422 -21.68 24.85 9.99
N ALA A 423 -20.77 25.09 10.93
CA ALA A 423 -20.66 26.38 11.58
C ALA A 423 -20.31 27.34 10.44
N ALA A 424 -21.34 28.08 10.04
CA ALA A 424 -21.15 29.31 9.31
C ALA A 424 -20.36 30.23 10.26
N GLU A 425 -19.09 30.45 9.94
CA GLU A 425 -18.33 31.65 10.28
C GLU A 425 -17.39 31.96 9.10
#